data_695c65c74f4ee6708ca55358d91cab20
#
_entry.id   695c65c74f4ee6708ca55358d91cab20
#
_cell.length_a   1.000
_cell.length_b   1.000
_cell.length_c   1.000
_cell.angle_alpha   90.00
_cell.angle_beta   90.00
_cell.angle_gamma   90.00
#
_symmetry.space_group_name_H-M   'P 1'
#
loop_
_entity.id
_entity.type
_entity.pdbx_description
1 polymer ?
#
loop_
_entity_poly.entity_id
_entity_poly.type
_entity_poly.pdbx_seq_one_letter_code
_entity_poly.pdbx_strand_id
1 'polypeptide(L)'
;MSTEATNPASCQTAVSGSTGSERIICAAVWYKEIPTKNQIPTQSTNPINCPTGLVFCGHRHGQCIYTKCAVTGLRDAESGENEQGFLTSKNRFVSREEALIIALRENQVMDIKEIRGDRLFSEDLY
;
A
#
# COMPACT_ATOMS: atom_id res chain seq x y z
N MET A 1 15.64 9.90 17.55
CA MET A 1 15.57 10.21 17.25
C MET A 1 15.37 10.63 16.82
N SER A 2 15.08 10.48 16.69
CA SER A 2 14.80 10.92 16.09
C SER A 2 14.53 11.34 15.62
N THR A 3 14.32 11.34 15.55
CA THR A 3 14.04 11.74 14.94
C THR A 3 13.73 12.19 14.50
N GLU A 4 13.56 12.06 14.35
CA GLU A 4 13.24 12.43 13.77
C GLU A 4 12.73 12.77 13.29
N ALA A 5 12.85 12.65 13.56
CA ALA A 5 12.34 12.98 12.89
C ALA A 5 11.82 13.41 12.57
N THR A 6 11.80 13.37 12.73
CA THR A 6 11.34 13.82 12.28
C THR A 6 10.96 14.27 11.90
N ASN A 7 10.86 14.30 11.74
CA ASN A 7 10.40 14.71 11.15
C ASN A 7 9.87 15.02 10.66
N PRO A 8 9.78 15.00 10.76
CA PRO A 8 9.14 15.35 10.08
C PRO A 8 8.56 15.92 9.76
N ALA A 9 8.34 16.13 9.75
CA ALA A 9 7.76 16.76 9.38
C ALA A 9 7.73 17.25 8.78
N SER A 10 8.14 17.27 8.67
CA SER A 10 8.13 17.66 8.03
C SER A 10 7.91 17.52 7.20
N CYS A 11 8.02 17.07 7.13
CA CYS A 11 7.71 16.89 6.27
C CYS A 11 6.79 17.08 5.92
N GLN A 12 6.40 17.31 6.29
CA GLN A 12 5.47 17.51 5.94
C GLN A 12 4.88 18.22 5.40
N THR A 13 5.15 18.79 5.45
CA THR A 13 4.64 19.47 4.94
C THR A 13 4.44 19.65 4.02
N ALA A 14 4.87 19.72 3.95
CA ALA A 14 4.71 19.78 3.09
C ALA A 14 4.38 19.68 2.36
N VAL A 15 4.51 19.72 2.39
CA VAL A 15 4.14 19.62 1.78
C VAL A 15 3.47 19.53 1.33
N SER A 16 3.40 19.74 1.40
CA SER A 16 2.69 19.73 1.03
C SER A 16 2.10 19.64 0.42
N GLY A 17 2.15 19.89 0.38
CA GLY A 17 1.59 19.91 -0.19
C GLY A 17 1.28 19.89 -0.98
N SER A 18 1.54 20.09 -1.10
CA SER A 18 1.24 20.17 -1.79
C SER A 18 0.69 19.84 -2.34
N THR A 19 0.74 20.32 -1.61
CA THR A 19 0.18 20.02 -2.35
C THR A 19 -0.08 18.98 -2.96
N GLY A 20 0.18 18.52 -2.67
CA GLY A 20 0.30 17.50 -3.64
C GLY A 20 -0.81 16.55 -3.67
N SER A 21 -1.08 16.16 -4.85
CA SER A 21 -2.07 15.14 -5.11
C SER A 21 -1.53 13.79 -4.67
N GLU A 22 -2.42 12.98 -4.13
CA GLU A 22 -2.12 11.60 -3.79
C GLU A 22 -1.90 10.78 -5.06
N ARG A 23 -0.84 9.97 -5.07
CA ARG A 23 -0.46 9.13 -6.20
C ARG A 23 -0.34 7.68 -5.77
N ILE A 24 -0.50 6.76 -6.72
CA ILE A 24 -0.26 5.34 -6.45
C ILE A 24 1.26 5.09 -6.50
N ILE A 25 1.77 4.38 -5.50
CA ILE A 25 3.19 4.05 -5.43
C ILE A 25 3.44 2.62 -5.92
N CYS A 26 2.75 1.64 -5.35
CA CYS A 26 3.01 0.23 -5.67
C CYS A 26 1.87 -0.66 -5.22
N ALA A 27 1.88 -1.89 -5.70
CA ALA A 27 0.96 -2.93 -5.26
C ALA A 27 1.16 -3.20 -3.76
N ALA A 28 0.07 -3.54 -3.09
CA ALA A 28 0.09 -3.86 -1.68
C ALA A 28 -0.98 -4.89 -1.35
N VAL A 29 -0.72 -5.74 -0.36
CA VAL A 29 -1.71 -6.68 0.17
C VAL A 29 -1.73 -6.52 1.68
N TRP A 30 -2.92 -6.28 2.22
CA TRP A 30 -3.13 -6.11 3.65
C TRP A 30 -3.65 -7.41 4.24
N TYR A 31 -2.83 -8.04 5.08
CA TYR A 31 -3.19 -9.23 5.84
C TYR A 31 -3.64 -8.78 7.22
N LYS A 32 -4.95 -8.71 7.42
CA LYS A 32 -5.55 -8.01 8.56
C LYS A 32 -5.34 -8.71 9.88
N GLU A 33 -5.00 -10.01 9.86
CA GLU A 33 -4.93 -10.84 11.06
C GLU A 33 -3.53 -11.33 11.40
N ILE A 34 -2.52 -11.01 10.58
CA ILE A 34 -1.15 -11.41 10.88
C ILE A 34 -0.55 -10.43 11.90
N PRO A 35 -0.17 -10.89 13.09
CA PRO A 35 0.34 -9.99 14.11
C PRO A 35 1.78 -9.55 13.82
N THR A 36 2.13 -8.38 14.32
CA THR A 36 3.54 -7.97 14.33
C THR A 36 4.30 -8.80 15.36
N LYS A 37 5.63 -8.88 15.17
CA LYS A 37 6.50 -9.57 16.10
C LYS A 37 7.34 -8.55 16.84
N ASN A 38 8.00 -9.01 17.94
CA ASN A 38 8.92 -8.21 18.72
C ASN A 38 8.27 -6.95 19.29
N GLN A 39 6.96 -7.00 19.54
CA GLN A 39 6.21 -5.89 20.14
C GLN A 39 6.27 -4.60 19.32
N ILE A 40 6.50 -4.72 18.01
CA ILE A 40 6.49 -3.58 17.10
C ILE A 40 5.05 -3.11 16.92
N PRO A 41 4.74 -1.84 17.19
CA PRO A 41 3.37 -1.36 17.01
C PRO A 41 3.02 -1.29 15.51
N THR A 42 1.75 -1.56 15.18
CA THR A 42 1.31 -1.58 13.80
C THR A 42 1.52 -0.23 13.10
N GLN A 43 1.37 0.89 13.82
CA GLN A 43 1.59 2.19 13.21
C GLN A 43 3.03 2.42 12.78
N SER A 44 3.98 1.61 13.27
CA SER A 44 5.38 1.71 12.85
C SER A 44 5.65 1.02 11.52
N THR A 45 4.76 0.14 11.08
CA THR A 45 4.97 -0.66 9.87
C THR A 45 3.91 -0.44 8.80
N ASN A 46 2.70 -0.04 9.19
CA ASN A 46 1.55 -0.04 8.31
C ASN A 46 1.22 1.35 7.78
N PRO A 47 0.53 1.40 6.64
CA PRO A 47 -0.13 2.64 6.22
C PRO A 47 -1.03 3.19 7.33
N ILE A 48 -1.29 4.49 7.29
CA ILE A 48 -1.98 5.18 8.39
C ILE A 48 -3.42 4.68 8.59
N ASN A 49 -4.02 4.07 7.58
CA ASN A 49 -5.39 3.59 7.67
C ASN A 49 -5.50 2.07 7.86
N CYS A 50 -4.41 1.42 8.23
CA CYS A 50 -4.41 -0.04 8.50
C CYS A 50 -4.05 -0.28 9.95
N PRO A 51 -5.07 -0.30 10.85
CA PRO A 51 -4.81 -0.37 12.29
C PRO A 51 -4.45 -1.76 12.80
N THR A 52 -4.55 -2.78 11.98
CA THR A 52 -4.25 -4.16 12.38
C THR A 52 -3.39 -4.84 11.34
N GLY A 53 -2.78 -5.96 11.70
CA GLY A 53 -2.10 -6.83 10.77
C GLY A 53 -0.84 -6.26 10.16
N LEU A 54 -0.54 -6.72 8.96
CA LEU A 54 0.65 -6.29 8.21
C LEU A 54 0.27 -6.04 6.75
N VAL A 55 0.93 -5.05 6.15
CA VAL A 55 0.79 -4.75 4.73
C VAL A 55 2.12 -5.07 4.05
N PHE A 56 2.05 -5.87 2.99
CA PHE A 56 3.22 -6.23 2.20
C PHE A 56 3.14 -5.52 0.86
N CYS A 57 4.17 -4.77 0.52
CA CYS A 57 4.24 -3.99 -0.71
C CYS A 57 5.21 -4.62 -1.70
N GLY A 58 4.98 -4.40 -2.99
CA GLY A 58 5.87 -4.90 -4.02
C GLY A 58 5.49 -4.40 -5.39
N HIS A 59 6.27 -4.76 -6.38
CA HIS A 59 6.04 -4.36 -7.77
C HIS A 59 4.73 -4.94 -8.29
N ARG A 60 4.45 -6.19 -7.95
CA ARG A 60 3.22 -6.89 -8.35
C ARG A 60 2.57 -7.52 -7.13
N HIS A 61 1.27 -7.76 -7.19
CA HIS A 61 0.56 -8.39 -6.08
C HIS A 61 1.08 -9.79 -5.77
N GLY A 62 1.49 -10.54 -6.81
CA GLY A 62 2.11 -11.84 -6.60
C GLY A 62 3.36 -11.76 -5.74
N GLN A 63 4.18 -10.73 -5.94
CA GLN A 63 5.38 -10.55 -5.14
C GLN A 63 5.04 -10.23 -3.68
N CYS A 64 3.98 -9.46 -3.45
CA CYS A 64 3.52 -9.18 -2.09
C CYS A 64 3.14 -10.48 -1.37
N ILE A 65 2.42 -11.35 -2.07
CA ILE A 65 1.96 -12.63 -1.53
C ILE A 65 3.14 -13.55 -1.23
N TYR A 66 4.08 -13.66 -2.17
CA TYR A 66 5.25 -14.51 -1.96
C TYR A 66 6.15 -13.99 -0.85
N THR A 67 6.32 -12.68 -0.75
CA THR A 67 7.09 -12.09 0.34
C THR A 67 6.44 -12.41 1.69
N LYS A 68 5.11 -12.30 1.77
CA LYS A 68 4.38 -12.67 2.99
C LYS A 68 4.66 -14.13 3.36
N CYS A 69 4.58 -15.03 2.38
CA CYS A 69 4.85 -16.45 2.65
C CYS A 69 6.28 -16.66 3.14
N ALA A 70 7.24 -15.99 2.51
CA ALA A 70 8.66 -16.15 2.86
C ALA A 70 8.96 -15.61 4.25
N VAL A 71 8.35 -14.50 4.62
CA VAL A 71 8.63 -13.84 5.90
C VAL A 71 7.90 -14.53 7.06
N THR A 72 6.63 -14.88 6.85
CA THR A 72 5.78 -15.41 7.93
C THR A 72 5.76 -16.93 8.00
N GLY A 73 6.11 -17.61 6.93
CA GLY A 73 5.97 -19.05 6.83
C GLY A 73 4.52 -19.52 6.63
N LEU A 74 3.58 -18.58 6.49
CA LEU A 74 2.17 -18.92 6.32
C LEU A 74 1.81 -18.97 4.84
N ARG A 75 1.10 -20.04 4.46
CA ARG A 75 0.48 -20.09 3.13
C ARG A 75 -0.77 -19.21 3.13
N ASP A 76 -1.27 -18.88 1.95
CA ASP A 76 -2.45 -18.02 1.85
C ASP A 76 -3.65 -18.57 2.63
N ALA A 77 -3.87 -19.89 2.56
CA ALA A 77 -4.98 -20.51 3.29
C ALA A 77 -4.86 -20.34 4.80
N GLU A 78 -3.64 -20.07 5.30
CA GLU A 78 -3.37 -19.95 6.73
C GLU A 78 -3.29 -18.50 7.19
N SER A 79 -3.41 -17.55 6.27
CA SER A 79 -3.11 -16.15 6.55
C SER A 79 -4.30 -15.33 7.05
N GLY A 80 -5.50 -15.91 7.02
CA GLY A 80 -6.69 -15.19 7.43
C GLY A 80 -7.15 -14.19 6.38
N GLU A 81 -7.91 -13.20 6.83
CA GLU A 81 -8.50 -12.22 5.94
C GLU A 81 -7.44 -11.31 5.34
N ASN A 82 -7.55 -11.08 4.04
CA ASN A 82 -6.64 -10.16 3.35
C ASN A 82 -7.39 -9.37 2.28
N GLU A 83 -6.77 -8.28 1.86
CA GLU A 83 -7.30 -7.43 0.80
C GLU A 83 -6.14 -7.00 -0.09
N GLN A 84 -6.34 -7.10 -1.41
CA GLN A 84 -5.36 -6.63 -2.39
C GLN A 84 -5.70 -5.20 -2.80
N GLY A 85 -4.70 -4.36 -2.82
CA GLY A 85 -4.87 -2.96 -3.17
C GLY A 85 -3.53 -2.31 -3.49
N PHE A 86 -3.38 -1.06 -3.09
CA PHE A 86 -2.18 -0.28 -3.43
C PHE A 86 -1.81 0.64 -2.28
N LEU A 87 -0.52 0.95 -2.20
CA LEU A 87 0.00 1.97 -1.30
C LEU A 87 0.05 3.30 -2.04
N THR A 88 -0.35 4.37 -1.36
CA THR A 88 -0.31 5.71 -1.96
C THR A 88 0.81 6.55 -1.37
N SER A 89 1.07 7.67 -2.05
CA SER A 89 2.09 8.64 -1.61
C SER A 89 1.73 9.33 -0.30
N LYS A 90 0.49 9.20 0.15
CA LYS A 90 0.07 9.71 1.46
C LYS A 90 0.05 8.63 2.53
N ASN A 91 0.75 7.54 2.28
CA ASN A 91 0.87 6.42 3.21
C ASN A 91 -0.50 5.83 3.56
N ARG A 92 -1.37 5.69 2.56
CA ARG A 92 -2.67 5.05 2.72
C ARG A 92 -2.72 3.76 1.92
N PHE A 93 -3.44 2.77 2.43
CA PHE A 93 -3.81 1.59 1.67
C PHE A 93 -5.16 1.87 1.02
N VAL A 94 -5.25 1.67 -0.28
CA VAL A 94 -6.50 1.89 -1.03
C VAL A 94 -6.86 0.61 -1.79
N SER A 95 -8.17 0.41 -1.96
CA SER A 95 -8.67 -0.72 -2.74
C SER A 95 -8.29 -0.56 -4.21
N ARG A 96 -8.46 -1.64 -5.00
CA ARG A 96 -8.24 -1.56 -6.44
C ARG A 96 -9.17 -0.55 -7.10
N GLU A 97 -10.39 -0.39 -6.59
CA GLU A 97 -11.36 0.55 -7.12
C GLU A 97 -10.95 1.99 -6.85
N GLU A 98 -10.60 2.29 -5.61
CA GLU A 98 -10.14 3.64 -5.26
C GLU A 98 -8.81 3.95 -5.97
N ALA A 99 -7.95 2.97 -6.07
CA ALA A 99 -6.66 3.13 -6.74
C ALA A 99 -6.83 3.51 -8.21
N LEU A 100 -7.83 2.95 -8.90
CA LEU A 100 -8.08 3.30 -10.29
C LEU A 100 -8.47 4.77 -10.41
N ILE A 101 -9.33 5.26 -9.51
CA ILE A 101 -9.74 6.67 -9.51
C ILE A 101 -8.52 7.57 -9.35
N ILE A 102 -7.63 7.23 -8.40
CA ILE A 102 -6.43 8.01 -8.15
C ILE A 102 -5.49 7.96 -9.36
N ALA A 103 -5.26 6.77 -9.91
CA ALA A 103 -4.33 6.60 -11.02
C ALA A 103 -4.80 7.33 -12.28
N LEU A 104 -6.10 7.31 -12.55
CA LEU A 104 -6.65 8.05 -13.68
C LEU A 104 -6.50 9.55 -13.50
N ARG A 105 -6.84 10.04 -12.29
CA ARG A 105 -6.74 11.47 -11.97
C ARG A 105 -5.30 11.95 -12.09
N GLU A 106 -4.35 11.13 -11.68
CA GLU A 106 -2.92 11.50 -11.68
C GLU A 106 -2.19 11.10 -12.95
N ASN A 107 -2.93 10.63 -13.94
CA ASN A 107 -2.37 10.27 -15.25
C ASN A 107 -1.30 9.18 -15.14
N GLN A 108 -1.52 8.20 -14.29
CA GLN A 108 -0.56 7.12 -14.05
C GLN A 108 -0.87 5.87 -14.87
N VAL A 109 -2.04 5.78 -15.49
CA VAL A 109 -2.43 4.61 -16.27
C VAL A 109 -1.74 4.66 -17.63
N MET A 110 -1.06 3.57 -17.99
CA MET A 110 -0.29 3.52 -19.23
C MET A 110 -1.19 3.52 -20.46
N ASP A 111 -2.27 2.72 -20.43
CA ASP A 111 -3.19 2.63 -21.55
C ASP A 111 -4.61 2.46 -21.00
N ILE A 112 -5.40 3.50 -21.12
CA ILE A 112 -6.77 3.51 -20.61
C ILE A 112 -7.61 2.39 -21.26
N LYS A 113 -7.30 2.01 -22.49
CA LYS A 113 -8.05 0.97 -23.20
C LYS A 113 -7.85 -0.41 -22.59
N GLU A 114 -6.78 -0.60 -21.83
CA GLU A 114 -6.47 -1.89 -21.23
C GLU A 114 -7.08 -2.05 -19.84
N ILE A 115 -7.74 -1.02 -19.32
CA ILE A 115 -8.37 -1.08 -18.00
C ILE A 115 -9.51 -2.11 -18.02
N ARG A 116 -9.53 -2.97 -17.02
CA ARG A 116 -10.50 -4.04 -16.90
C ARG A 116 -11.53 -3.68 -15.83
N GLY A 117 -12.67 -3.19 -16.25
CA GLY A 117 -13.75 -2.83 -15.35
C GLY A 117 -13.41 -1.59 -14.53
N ASP A 118 -13.68 -1.65 -13.23
CA ASP A 118 -13.52 -0.52 -12.32
C ASP A 118 -12.37 -0.71 -11.32
N ARG A 119 -11.38 -1.55 -11.67
CA ARG A 119 -10.28 -1.93 -10.79
C ARG A 119 -8.94 -1.65 -11.44
N LEU A 120 -7.97 -1.25 -10.60
CA LEU A 120 -6.60 -1.10 -11.05
C LEU A 120 -5.82 -2.39 -10.81
N PHE A 121 -5.02 -2.77 -11.80
CA PHE A 121 -4.04 -3.84 -11.67
C PHE A 121 -2.64 -3.22 -11.80
N SER A 122 -1.65 -3.83 -11.15
CA SER A 122 -0.30 -3.24 -11.20
C SER A 122 0.23 -3.15 -12.64
N GLU A 123 -0.22 -4.04 -13.52
CA GLU A 123 0.14 -4.01 -14.94
C GLU A 123 -0.38 -2.77 -15.66
N ASP A 124 -1.37 -2.10 -15.10
CA ASP A 124 -1.90 -0.86 -15.68
C ASP A 124 -0.99 0.34 -15.41
N LEU A 125 -0.07 0.22 -14.46
CA LEU A 125 0.81 1.31 -14.05
C LEU A 125 2.20 1.24 -14.70
N TYR A 126 2.71 0.01 -14.86
CA TYR A 126 4.07 -0.17 -15.33
C TYR A 126 4.33 -1.62 -15.74
#